data_2a557b1c48f29e71bbcf7cc37cedaa70
#
_entry.id   2a557b1c48f29e71bbcf7cc37cedaa70
#
_cell.length_a   1.000
_cell.length_b   1.000
_cell.length_c   1.000
_cell.angle_alpha   90.00
_cell.angle_beta   90.00
_cell.angle_gamma   90.00
#
_symmetry.space_group_name_H-M   'P 1'
#
loop_
_entity.id
_entity.type
_entity.pdbx_description
1 polymer ?
#
loop_
_entity_poly.entity_id
_entity_poly.type
_entity_poly.pdbx_seq_one_letter_code
_entity_poly.pdbx_strand_id
1 'polypeptide(L)'
;KMNAANIQPYSRAVVKLLKGIVEKDDVVWNDLLDYQSEIQDYISVMGLELIVKKDEGFAFVKQMKLDEDKTLNMVSRRSYGFEVSVILIVLRQILEDFDSNPTESQASDKYVTATEIKEEAELFLPATFNRAKFEKDLDRYIDSIAGFGFLVEAKHIEGEKRYKIHRIIK
;
A
#
# COMPACT_ATOMS: atom_id res chain seq x y z
N LYS A 1 3.64 37.54 -7.70
CA LYS A 1 4.86 36.73 -7.84
C LYS A 1 4.93 35.79 -6.65
N MET A 2 4.85 34.45 -6.91
CA MET A 2 5.10 33.45 -5.88
C MET A 2 6.55 33.59 -5.40
N ASN A 3 6.71 33.71 -4.09
CA ASN A 3 8.03 33.91 -3.49
C ASN A 3 8.67 32.52 -3.27
N ALA A 4 9.72 32.19 -4.01
CA ALA A 4 10.50 30.96 -3.87
C ALA A 4 11.11 30.77 -2.47
N ALA A 5 11.08 31.85 -1.65
CA ALA A 5 11.59 31.85 -0.28
C ALA A 5 10.83 30.93 0.69
N ASN A 6 9.63 30.44 0.31
CA ASN A 6 8.85 29.54 1.15
C ASN A 6 9.06 28.05 0.87
N ILE A 7 9.90 27.69 -0.10
CA ILE A 7 10.27 26.31 -0.36
C ILE A 7 11.26 25.85 0.70
N GLN A 8 10.89 24.79 1.41
CA GLN A 8 11.67 24.21 2.48
C GLN A 8 12.47 22.98 1.98
N PRO A 9 13.51 22.54 2.68
CA PRO A 9 14.25 21.33 2.33
C PRO A 9 13.35 20.09 2.20
N TYR A 10 12.29 20.02 2.99
CA TYR A 10 11.33 18.91 2.99
C TYR A 10 10.13 19.07 2.04
N SER A 11 10.04 20.17 1.30
CA SER A 11 8.88 20.42 0.41
C SER A 11 8.67 19.31 -0.62
N ARG A 12 9.73 18.76 -1.18
CA ARG A 12 9.66 17.63 -2.12
C ARG A 12 9.11 16.37 -1.46
N ALA A 13 9.49 16.10 -0.22
CA ALA A 13 8.99 14.96 0.55
C ALA A 13 7.49 15.10 0.80
N VAL A 14 7.01 16.29 1.17
CA VAL A 14 5.58 16.57 1.34
C VAL A 14 4.81 16.31 0.05
N VAL A 15 5.28 16.83 -1.08
CA VAL A 15 4.61 16.61 -2.38
C VAL A 15 4.53 15.12 -2.73
N LYS A 16 5.60 14.34 -2.48
CA LYS A 16 5.58 12.91 -2.73
C LYS A 16 4.63 12.16 -1.81
N LEU A 17 4.62 12.49 -0.53
CA LEU A 17 3.69 11.94 0.46
C LEU A 17 2.21 12.18 0.08
N LEU A 18 1.90 13.36 -0.44
CA LEU A 18 0.54 13.68 -0.91
C LEU A 18 0.13 12.89 -2.17
N LYS A 19 1.11 12.42 -2.94
CA LYS A 19 0.87 11.61 -4.15
C LYS A 19 0.79 10.11 -3.86
N GLY A 20 1.35 9.65 -2.75
CA GLY A 20 1.34 8.23 -2.41
C GLY A 20 2.42 7.82 -1.41
N ILE A 21 2.83 6.57 -1.50
CA ILE A 21 3.84 5.98 -0.62
C ILE A 21 5.22 6.46 -1.03
N VAL A 22 6.05 6.81 -0.04
CA VAL A 22 7.47 7.11 -0.22
C VAL A 22 8.28 5.92 0.26
N GLU A 23 9.07 5.33 -0.62
CA GLU A 23 9.93 4.18 -0.33
C GLU A 23 11.33 4.64 0.15
N LYS A 24 12.05 3.76 0.83
CA LYS A 24 13.39 4.05 1.39
C LYS A 24 14.45 4.38 0.34
N ASP A 25 14.26 3.93 -0.89
CA ASP A 25 15.16 4.20 -2.01
C ASP A 25 14.79 5.48 -2.78
N ASP A 26 13.73 6.16 -2.38
CA ASP A 26 13.37 7.46 -2.94
C ASP A 26 14.37 8.54 -2.51
N VAL A 27 14.68 9.44 -3.44
CA VAL A 27 15.63 10.56 -3.21
C VAL A 27 15.25 11.48 -2.05
N VAL A 28 13.95 11.53 -1.70
CA VAL A 28 13.44 12.37 -0.58
C VAL A 28 13.42 11.66 0.76
N TRP A 29 13.82 10.38 0.82
CA TRP A 29 13.71 9.58 2.04
C TRP A 29 14.48 10.18 3.21
N ASN A 30 15.73 10.61 2.99
CA ASN A 30 16.54 11.21 4.05
C ASN A 30 15.94 12.53 4.53
N ASP A 31 15.50 13.39 3.63
CA ASP A 31 14.83 14.64 3.99
C ASP A 31 13.55 14.37 4.79
N LEU A 32 12.80 13.34 4.41
CA LEU A 32 11.60 12.91 5.15
C LEU A 32 11.96 12.49 6.59
N LEU A 33 13.02 11.71 6.76
CA LEU A 33 13.46 11.27 8.09
C LEU A 33 13.97 12.43 8.95
N ASP A 34 14.74 13.35 8.35
CA ASP A 34 15.35 14.47 9.05
C ASP A 34 14.32 15.53 9.50
N TYR A 35 13.24 15.68 8.74
CA TYR A 35 12.22 16.72 8.94
C TYR A 35 10.84 16.16 9.29
N GLN A 36 10.77 15.01 9.97
CA GLN A 36 9.48 14.38 10.32
C GLN A 36 8.55 15.32 11.09
N SER A 37 9.08 16.07 12.06
CA SER A 37 8.31 16.98 12.90
C SER A 37 7.73 18.13 12.08
N GLU A 38 8.54 18.75 11.27
CA GLU A 38 8.15 19.87 10.39
C GLU A 38 7.13 19.44 9.35
N ILE A 39 7.33 18.26 8.76
CA ILE A 39 6.36 17.67 7.82
C ILE A 39 5.03 17.40 8.52
N GLN A 40 5.07 16.79 9.72
CA GLN A 40 3.85 16.50 10.48
C GLN A 40 3.09 17.78 10.83
N ASP A 41 3.79 18.82 11.28
CA ASP A 41 3.17 20.11 11.59
C ASP A 41 2.52 20.72 10.37
N TYR A 42 3.17 20.66 9.22
CA TYR A 42 2.65 21.20 7.97
C TYR A 42 1.40 20.46 7.48
N ILE A 43 1.43 19.14 7.45
CA ILE A 43 0.31 18.34 6.95
C ILE A 43 -0.86 18.23 7.93
N SER A 44 -0.62 18.49 9.22
CA SER A 44 -1.67 18.47 10.24
C SER A 44 -2.76 19.52 9.99
N VAL A 45 -2.42 20.63 9.34
CA VAL A 45 -3.38 21.65 8.90
C VAL A 45 -4.41 21.07 7.92
N MET A 46 -4.02 20.07 7.14
CA MET A 46 -4.90 19.35 6.21
C MET A 46 -5.61 18.14 6.87
N GLY A 47 -5.48 17.97 8.17
CA GLY A 47 -6.02 16.80 8.86
C GLY A 47 -5.32 15.49 8.50
N LEU A 48 -4.03 15.56 8.16
CA LEU A 48 -3.21 14.40 7.78
C LEU A 48 -2.18 14.08 8.85
N GLU A 49 -1.89 12.80 9.00
CA GLU A 49 -0.89 12.24 9.90
C GLU A 49 0.19 11.52 9.10
N LEU A 50 1.46 11.81 9.40
CA LEU A 50 2.61 11.13 8.81
C LEU A 50 2.85 9.80 9.53
N ILE A 51 2.90 8.73 8.77
CA ILE A 51 3.27 7.39 9.25
C ILE A 51 4.60 7.01 8.62
N VAL A 52 5.60 6.77 9.46
CA VAL A 52 6.94 6.35 9.03
C VAL A 52 7.20 4.94 9.57
N LYS A 53 7.33 3.98 8.66
CA LYS A 53 7.69 2.59 8.92
C LYS A 53 9.16 2.39 8.57
N LYS A 54 10.05 2.93 9.38
CA LYS A 54 11.49 2.97 9.09
C LYS A 54 12.09 1.58 8.88
N ASP A 55 11.70 0.63 9.73
CA ASP A 55 12.21 -0.75 9.67
C ASP A 55 11.69 -1.51 8.45
N GLU A 56 10.49 -1.15 8.00
CA GLU A 56 9.87 -1.72 6.79
C GLU A 56 10.23 -0.93 5.52
N GLY A 57 10.82 0.25 5.66
CA GLY A 57 11.38 1.04 4.57
C GLY A 57 10.38 1.82 3.74
N PHE A 58 9.29 2.33 4.34
CA PHE A 58 8.33 3.19 3.66
C PHE A 58 7.67 4.20 4.60
N ALA A 59 7.07 5.24 4.01
CA ALA A 59 6.27 6.23 4.70
C ALA A 59 5.05 6.63 3.87
N PHE A 60 3.99 7.03 4.53
CA PHE A 60 2.75 7.48 3.89
C PHE A 60 1.99 8.43 4.80
N VAL A 61 0.95 9.05 4.27
CA VAL A 61 0.04 9.89 5.04
C VAL A 61 -1.34 9.22 5.14
N LYS A 62 -1.97 9.37 6.29
CA LYS A 62 -3.36 8.97 6.49
C LYS A 62 -4.17 10.14 7.05
N GLN A 63 -5.48 10.07 6.89
CA GLN A 63 -6.39 11.05 7.46
C GLN A 63 -6.48 10.86 8.97
N MET A 64 -6.31 11.96 9.73
CA MET A 64 -6.58 11.94 11.15
C MET A 64 -8.06 11.69 11.41
N LYS A 65 -8.34 10.89 12.41
CA LYS A 65 -9.68 10.81 12.98
C LYS A 65 -9.91 12.02 13.87
N LEU A 66 -10.94 12.79 13.56
CA LEU A 66 -11.47 13.83 14.41
C LEU A 66 -12.54 13.21 15.34
N ASP A 67 -13.13 14.01 16.21
CA ASP A 67 -14.21 13.56 17.09
C ASP A 67 -15.30 12.83 16.28
N GLU A 68 -15.86 11.74 16.85
CA GLU A 68 -16.90 10.90 16.24
C GLU A 68 -16.50 10.20 14.92
N ASP A 69 -15.24 9.78 14.77
CA ASP A 69 -14.70 9.13 13.55
C ASP A 69 -14.79 9.97 12.26
N LYS A 70 -14.99 11.27 12.38
CA LYS A 70 -14.97 12.20 11.22
C LYS A 70 -13.54 12.48 10.78
N THR A 71 -13.37 12.80 9.51
CA THR A 71 -12.13 13.28 8.91
C THR A 71 -12.40 14.55 8.10
N LEU A 72 -11.37 15.30 7.71
CA LEU A 72 -11.52 16.44 6.81
C LEU A 72 -11.78 16.02 5.36
N ASN A 73 -11.89 14.72 5.07
CA ASN A 73 -12.15 14.18 3.74
C ASN A 73 -11.17 14.66 2.65
N MET A 74 -9.92 14.90 3.03
CA MET A 74 -8.85 15.28 2.10
C MET A 74 -8.67 14.25 0.99
N VAL A 75 -8.84 12.96 1.34
CA VAL A 75 -8.80 11.83 0.41
C VAL A 75 -10.12 11.06 0.53
N SER A 76 -10.78 10.82 -0.58
CA SER A 76 -11.99 10.01 -0.60
C SER A 76 -11.70 8.58 -0.11
N ARG A 77 -12.52 8.07 0.81
CA ARG A 77 -12.47 6.66 1.18
C ARG A 77 -12.87 5.82 -0.03
N ARG A 78 -12.02 4.88 -0.39
CA ARG A 78 -12.31 3.94 -1.47
C ARG A 78 -13.15 2.79 -0.91
N SER A 79 -14.26 2.52 -1.58
CA SER A 79 -15.01 1.28 -1.36
C SER A 79 -14.48 0.22 -2.32
N TYR A 80 -14.06 -0.91 -1.78
CA TYR A 80 -13.65 -2.07 -2.58
C TYR A 80 -14.85 -2.99 -2.82
N GLY A 81 -14.96 -3.54 -4.01
CA GLY A 81 -15.92 -4.60 -4.29
C GLY A 81 -15.62 -5.87 -3.48
N PHE A 82 -16.56 -6.80 -3.44
CA PHE A 82 -16.44 -8.04 -2.66
C PHE A 82 -15.20 -8.84 -3.06
N GLU A 83 -14.97 -9.02 -4.36
CA GLU A 83 -13.86 -9.81 -4.89
C GLU A 83 -12.49 -9.20 -4.56
N VAL A 84 -12.36 -7.90 -4.73
CA VAL A 84 -11.13 -7.17 -4.34
C VAL A 84 -10.90 -7.28 -2.83
N SER A 85 -11.95 -7.14 -2.03
CA SER A 85 -11.85 -7.28 -0.56
C SER A 85 -11.38 -8.67 -0.15
N VAL A 86 -11.87 -9.72 -0.79
CA VAL A 86 -11.41 -11.10 -0.54
C VAL A 86 -9.93 -11.25 -0.87
N ILE A 87 -9.49 -10.74 -2.01
CA ILE A 87 -8.08 -10.79 -2.42
C ILE A 87 -7.20 -10.04 -1.43
N LEU A 88 -7.62 -8.86 -0.96
CA LEU A 88 -6.85 -8.09 0.04
C LEU A 88 -6.69 -8.86 1.37
N ILE A 89 -7.75 -9.53 1.83
CA ILE A 89 -7.69 -10.38 3.03
C ILE A 89 -6.70 -11.53 2.83
N VAL A 90 -6.75 -12.18 1.67
CA VAL A 90 -5.85 -13.28 1.31
C VAL A 90 -4.39 -12.83 1.27
N LEU A 91 -4.11 -11.71 0.62
CA LEU A 91 -2.75 -11.15 0.54
C LEU A 91 -2.20 -10.80 1.93
N ARG A 92 -3.03 -10.23 2.78
CA ARG A 92 -2.66 -9.93 4.16
C ARG A 92 -2.33 -11.19 4.94
N GLN A 93 -3.14 -12.23 4.80
CA GLN A 93 -2.89 -13.53 5.43
C GLN A 93 -1.60 -14.17 4.94
N ILE A 94 -1.36 -14.17 3.63
CA ILE A 94 -0.11 -14.68 3.04
C ILE A 94 1.11 -13.97 3.63
N LEU A 95 1.04 -12.64 3.77
CA LEU A 95 2.14 -11.85 4.33
C LEU A 95 2.36 -12.13 5.83
N GLU A 96 1.28 -12.28 6.59
CA GLU A 96 1.35 -12.65 8.02
C GLU A 96 1.95 -14.03 8.22
N ASP A 97 1.56 -15.02 7.42
CA ASP A 97 2.11 -16.37 7.46
C ASP A 97 3.60 -16.38 7.10
N PHE A 98 3.99 -15.61 6.09
CA PHE A 98 5.38 -15.42 5.70
C PHE A 98 6.23 -14.83 6.84
N ASP A 99 5.76 -13.77 7.47
CA ASP A 99 6.48 -13.11 8.56
C ASP A 99 6.58 -13.98 9.82
N SER A 100 5.62 -14.89 10.00
CA SER A 100 5.59 -15.83 11.13
C SER A 100 6.43 -17.09 10.91
N ASN A 101 6.90 -17.32 9.70
CA ASN A 101 7.69 -18.51 9.36
C ASN A 101 9.20 -18.24 9.55
N PRO A 102 9.88 -18.89 10.53
CA PRO A 102 11.30 -18.63 10.81
C PRO A 102 12.23 -18.99 9.65
N THR A 103 11.81 -19.90 8.77
CA THR A 103 12.60 -20.37 7.62
C THR A 103 12.55 -19.38 6.45
N GLU A 104 11.43 -18.67 6.31
CA GLU A 104 11.21 -17.66 5.25
C GLU A 104 11.58 -16.26 5.70
N SER A 105 11.65 -16.00 7.01
CA SER A 105 11.92 -14.68 7.59
C SER A 105 13.29 -14.07 7.24
N GLN A 106 14.19 -14.84 6.63
CA GLN A 106 15.45 -14.34 6.08
C GLN A 106 15.24 -13.53 4.77
N ALA A 107 14.13 -13.74 4.07
CA ALA A 107 13.76 -12.94 2.92
C ALA A 107 12.98 -11.69 3.40
N SER A 108 13.34 -10.51 2.90
CA SER A 108 12.68 -9.25 3.28
C SER A 108 11.32 -9.06 2.62
N ASP A 109 11.10 -9.66 1.45
CA ASP A 109 9.92 -9.47 0.62
C ASP A 109 9.21 -10.79 0.28
N LYS A 110 7.87 -10.77 0.37
CA LYS A 110 7.02 -11.87 -0.10
C LYS A 110 6.51 -11.59 -1.50
N TYR A 111 6.71 -12.57 -2.38
CA TYR A 111 6.22 -12.55 -3.76
C TYR A 111 5.11 -13.58 -3.94
N VAL A 112 4.15 -13.24 -4.80
CA VAL A 112 3.04 -14.12 -5.19
C VAL A 112 2.79 -14.04 -6.69
N THR A 113 2.25 -15.12 -7.26
CA THR A 113 1.78 -15.15 -8.64
C THR A 113 0.26 -14.95 -8.69
N ALA A 114 -0.27 -14.62 -9.87
CA ALA A 114 -1.71 -14.53 -10.08
C ALA A 114 -2.41 -15.86 -9.77
N THR A 115 -1.78 -16.99 -10.12
CA THR A 115 -2.29 -18.34 -9.83
C THR A 115 -2.39 -18.60 -8.33
N GLU A 116 -1.36 -18.27 -7.56
CA GLU A 116 -1.38 -18.40 -6.09
C GLU A 116 -2.47 -17.55 -5.46
N ILE A 117 -2.63 -16.29 -5.91
CA ILE A 117 -3.71 -15.41 -5.43
C ILE A 117 -5.08 -16.02 -5.71
N LYS A 118 -5.28 -16.56 -6.92
CA LYS A 118 -6.52 -17.21 -7.32
C LYS A 118 -6.84 -18.42 -6.43
N GLU A 119 -5.90 -19.33 -6.27
CA GLU A 119 -6.06 -20.56 -5.49
C GLU A 119 -6.40 -20.25 -4.03
N GLU A 120 -5.70 -19.32 -3.41
CA GLU A 120 -5.97 -18.92 -2.03
C GLU A 120 -7.32 -18.18 -1.90
N ALA A 121 -7.65 -17.30 -2.83
CA ALA A 121 -8.93 -16.58 -2.82
C ALA A 121 -10.13 -17.51 -2.98
N GLU A 122 -10.02 -18.55 -3.80
CA GLU A 122 -11.10 -19.52 -4.03
C GLU A 122 -11.51 -20.26 -2.76
N LEU A 123 -10.60 -20.42 -1.78
CA LEU A 123 -10.90 -21.03 -0.48
C LEU A 123 -11.89 -20.19 0.36
N PHE A 124 -11.95 -18.89 0.12
CA PHE A 124 -12.83 -17.96 0.83
C PHE A 124 -14.13 -17.65 0.10
N LEU A 125 -14.27 -18.13 -1.14
CA LEU A 125 -15.47 -17.89 -1.95
C LEU A 125 -16.57 -18.89 -1.61
N PRO A 126 -17.84 -18.44 -1.46
CA PRO A 126 -18.97 -19.34 -1.25
C PRO A 126 -19.12 -20.35 -2.39
N ALA A 127 -19.69 -21.52 -2.09
CA ALA A 127 -19.96 -22.55 -3.09
C ALA A 127 -20.85 -22.07 -4.26
N THR A 128 -21.72 -21.09 -3.98
CA THR A 128 -22.64 -20.47 -4.96
C THR A 128 -21.97 -19.36 -5.78
N PHE A 129 -20.72 -19.04 -5.50
CA PHE A 129 -20.02 -17.96 -6.20
C PHE A 129 -19.65 -18.36 -7.63
N ASN A 130 -19.76 -17.39 -8.55
CA ASN A 130 -19.41 -17.63 -9.95
C ASN A 130 -17.88 -17.60 -10.15
N ARG A 131 -17.24 -18.76 -9.98
CA ARG A 131 -15.78 -18.92 -10.11
C ARG A 131 -15.27 -18.62 -11.51
N ALA A 132 -16.03 -18.95 -12.54
CA ALA A 132 -15.65 -18.68 -13.93
C ALA A 132 -15.54 -17.18 -14.20
N LYS A 133 -16.47 -16.39 -13.67
CA LYS A 133 -16.42 -14.92 -13.76
C LYS A 133 -15.26 -14.36 -12.96
N PHE A 134 -15.01 -14.87 -11.76
CA PHE A 134 -13.89 -14.47 -10.92
C PHE A 134 -12.56 -14.69 -11.61
N GLU A 135 -12.35 -15.86 -12.20
CA GLU A 135 -11.14 -16.20 -12.96
C GLU A 135 -10.96 -15.28 -14.18
N LYS A 136 -12.04 -15.02 -14.90
CA LYS A 136 -12.01 -14.11 -16.06
C LYS A 136 -11.62 -12.68 -15.68
N ASP A 137 -12.09 -12.20 -14.55
CA ASP A 137 -11.88 -10.83 -14.08
C ASP A 137 -10.66 -10.67 -13.14
N LEU A 138 -9.96 -11.78 -12.85
CA LEU A 138 -8.86 -11.80 -11.89
C LEU A 138 -7.76 -10.77 -12.20
N ASP A 139 -7.33 -10.69 -13.45
CA ASP A 139 -6.28 -9.73 -13.85
C ASP A 139 -6.72 -8.29 -13.59
N ARG A 140 -7.98 -7.98 -13.81
CA ARG A 140 -8.54 -6.65 -13.52
C ARG A 140 -8.54 -6.34 -12.02
N TYR A 141 -8.87 -7.31 -11.17
CA TYR A 141 -8.81 -7.14 -9.71
C TYR A 141 -7.38 -6.94 -9.23
N ILE A 142 -6.44 -7.73 -9.75
CA ILE A 142 -5.01 -7.62 -9.42
C ILE A 142 -4.45 -6.26 -9.87
N ASP A 143 -4.78 -5.81 -11.07
CA ASP A 143 -4.36 -4.50 -11.59
C ASP A 143 -4.89 -3.35 -10.72
N SER A 144 -6.13 -3.45 -10.25
CA SER A 144 -6.71 -2.47 -9.33
C SER A 144 -5.95 -2.42 -8.00
N ILE A 145 -5.62 -3.58 -7.45
CA ILE A 145 -4.88 -3.70 -6.20
C ILE A 145 -3.45 -3.16 -6.35
N ALA A 146 -2.81 -3.45 -7.48
CA ALA A 146 -1.50 -2.86 -7.82
C ALA A 146 -1.58 -1.34 -7.97
N GLY A 147 -2.65 -0.82 -8.58
CA GLY A 147 -2.90 0.61 -8.68
C GLY A 147 -3.10 1.31 -7.33
N PHE A 148 -3.53 0.58 -6.30
CA PHE A 148 -3.64 1.10 -4.92
C PHE A 148 -2.31 1.02 -4.15
N GLY A 149 -1.27 0.40 -4.70
CA GLY A 149 0.03 0.26 -4.08
C GLY A 149 0.21 -0.98 -3.18
N PHE A 150 -0.78 -1.86 -3.08
CA PHE A 150 -0.70 -3.08 -2.26
C PHE A 150 0.09 -4.22 -2.92
N LEU A 151 0.19 -4.21 -4.24
CA LEU A 151 1.01 -5.11 -5.04
C LEU A 151 1.94 -4.32 -5.94
N VAL A 152 3.18 -4.78 -6.05
CA VAL A 152 4.19 -4.20 -6.96
C VAL A 152 4.63 -5.27 -7.94
N GLU A 153 4.44 -5.03 -9.24
CA GLU A 153 4.85 -5.98 -10.27
C GLU A 153 6.38 -6.20 -10.22
N ALA A 154 6.78 -7.46 -10.22
CA ALA A 154 8.18 -7.88 -10.23
C ALA A 154 8.53 -8.56 -11.55
N LYS A 155 9.79 -8.95 -11.71
CA LYS A 155 10.24 -9.69 -12.90
C LYS A 155 9.44 -10.98 -13.03
N HIS A 156 8.99 -11.26 -14.25
CA HIS A 156 8.31 -12.51 -14.59
C HIS A 156 9.27 -13.70 -14.40
N ILE A 157 8.75 -14.80 -13.93
CA ILE A 157 9.45 -16.08 -13.86
C ILE A 157 8.64 -17.08 -14.68
N GLU A 158 9.29 -17.78 -15.60
CA GLU A 158 8.68 -18.77 -16.48
C GLU A 158 7.44 -18.26 -17.26
N GLY A 159 7.44 -16.96 -17.58
CA GLY A 159 6.33 -16.30 -18.32
C GLY A 159 5.13 -15.91 -17.46
N GLU A 160 5.12 -16.23 -16.18
CA GLU A 160 4.04 -15.86 -15.26
C GLU A 160 4.36 -14.53 -14.56
N LYS A 161 3.35 -13.65 -14.46
CA LYS A 161 3.45 -12.40 -13.72
C LYS A 161 3.61 -12.67 -12.23
N ARG A 162 4.54 -11.98 -11.63
CA ARG A 162 4.87 -12.06 -10.20
C ARG A 162 4.75 -10.70 -9.55
N TYR A 163 4.25 -10.67 -8.32
CA TYR A 163 4.02 -9.44 -7.57
C TYR A 163 4.64 -9.53 -6.19
N LYS A 164 5.24 -8.43 -5.74
CA LYS A 164 5.62 -8.25 -4.35
C LYS A 164 4.41 -7.75 -3.56
N ILE A 165 4.11 -8.35 -2.41
CA ILE A 165 3.10 -7.84 -1.50
C ILE A 165 3.70 -6.68 -0.72
N HIS A 166 3.14 -5.47 -0.87
CA HIS A 166 3.61 -4.31 -0.13
C HIS A 166 3.14 -4.36 1.32
N ARG A 167 4.04 -4.05 2.25
CA ARG A 167 3.77 -4.14 3.70
C ARG A 167 2.74 -3.14 4.23
N ILE A 168 2.35 -2.15 3.44
CA ILE A 168 1.26 -1.23 3.77
C ILE A 168 -0.10 -1.94 3.92
N ILE A 169 -0.22 -3.18 3.39
CA ILE A 169 -1.45 -3.98 3.50
C ILE A 169 -1.75 -4.42 4.94
N LYS A 170 -0.73 -4.45 5.81
CA LYS A 170 -0.89 -4.73 7.24
C LYS A 170 -1.60 -3.56 7.94
#